data_282c2a8300ef8119cb0230ef072497dd
#
_entry.id   282c2a8300ef8119cb0230ef072497dd
#
_cell.length_a   1.000
_cell.length_b   1.000
_cell.length_c   1.000
_cell.angle_alpha   90.00
_cell.angle_beta   90.00
_cell.angle_gamma   90.00
#
_symmetry.space_group_name_H-M   'P 1'
#
loop_
_entity.id
_entity.type
_entity.pdbx_description
1 polymer ?
#
loop_
_entity_poly.entity_id
_entity_poly.type
_entity_poly.pdbx_seq_one_letter_code
_entity_poly.pdbx_strand_id
1 'polypeptide(L)'
;IYPAIHYTMGGIWVDYELQTTIKGLFAIGECNFSDHGANRLGASALMQGLADGYFVLPYTIQNYLADQITVPRFSTDLPEFAEAEKAVQAKIDKFMSIQGKESVDSIHKKLGHIMWEYVGMGRTAEGLKKGIAELKEIRKEFETNLFIPGSKEGMNVELDKAIRLYDFITMGELVAYDALNRNESCGGHFREEYQTEEGEAKRDDENFFYVACWEYHCLLYTSPSPRD
;
A
#
# COMPACT_ATOMS: atom_id res chain seq x y z
N ILE A 1 13.06 25.90 2.21
CA ILE A 1 13.17 24.42 2.10
C ILE A 1 11.92 23.84 2.71
N TYR A 2 11.26 22.95 2.00
CA TYR A 2 10.04 22.31 2.44
C TYR A 2 10.26 20.80 2.48
N PRO A 3 9.89 20.09 3.56
CA PRO A 3 9.99 18.64 3.63
C PRO A 3 9.06 17.99 2.59
N ALA A 4 9.57 17.00 1.88
CA ALA A 4 8.79 16.23 0.92
C ALA A 4 9.05 14.75 1.14
N ILE A 5 8.01 13.92 0.96
CA ILE A 5 8.15 12.47 1.01
C ILE A 5 9.03 12.05 -0.17
N HIS A 6 10.09 11.30 0.14
CA HIS A 6 11.06 10.85 -0.86
C HIS A 6 11.01 9.33 -1.07
N TYR A 7 10.85 8.57 0.00
CA TYR A 7 10.88 7.11 -0.02
C TYR A 7 10.00 6.53 1.09
N THR A 8 9.34 5.42 0.80
CA THR A 8 8.54 4.70 1.78
C THR A 8 9.24 3.40 2.20
N MET A 9 9.61 3.27 3.47
CA MET A 9 10.07 2.01 4.04
C MET A 9 8.88 1.12 4.29
N GLY A 10 9.05 -0.18 4.06
CA GLY A 10 7.95 -1.15 4.07
C GLY A 10 7.36 -1.34 2.67
N GLY A 11 6.42 -2.23 2.55
CA GLY A 11 5.80 -2.56 1.27
C GLY A 11 5.24 -3.99 1.23
N ILE A 12 5.14 -4.56 0.05
CA ILE A 12 4.62 -5.92 -0.14
C ILE A 12 5.61 -6.92 0.44
N TRP A 13 5.11 -7.83 1.29
CA TRP A 13 5.92 -8.93 1.78
C TRP A 13 6.37 -9.85 0.64
N VAL A 14 7.65 -10.23 0.65
CA VAL A 14 8.26 -11.19 -0.28
C VAL A 14 9.20 -12.13 0.45
N ASP A 15 9.39 -13.31 -0.11
CA ASP A 15 10.44 -14.24 0.31
C ASP A 15 11.81 -13.86 -0.28
N TYR A 16 12.82 -14.69 -0.03
CA TYR A 16 14.18 -14.47 -0.54
C TYR A 16 14.31 -14.55 -2.06
N GLU A 17 13.32 -15.10 -2.74
CA GLU A 17 13.22 -15.12 -4.20
C GLU A 17 12.32 -14.00 -4.75
N LEU A 18 11.97 -13.01 -3.92
CA LEU A 18 11.12 -11.86 -4.25
C LEU A 18 9.68 -12.24 -4.60
N GLN A 19 9.25 -13.47 -4.27
CA GLN A 19 7.89 -13.91 -4.50
C GLN A 19 6.97 -13.47 -3.35
N THR A 20 5.81 -12.95 -3.69
CA THR A 20 4.76 -12.60 -2.73
C THR A 20 4.02 -13.85 -2.22
N THR A 21 3.05 -13.68 -1.34
CA THR A 21 2.15 -14.77 -0.93
C THR A 21 1.26 -15.28 -2.08
N ILE A 22 1.16 -14.54 -3.18
CA ILE A 22 0.46 -14.96 -4.40
C ILE A 22 1.50 -15.61 -5.33
N LYS A 23 1.35 -16.91 -5.56
CA LYS A 23 2.27 -17.67 -6.42
C LYS A 23 2.36 -17.05 -7.82
N GLY A 24 3.59 -16.78 -8.28
CA GLY A 24 3.87 -16.18 -9.58
C GLY A 24 3.78 -14.65 -9.61
N LEU A 25 3.48 -14.00 -8.49
CA LEU A 25 3.57 -12.56 -8.35
C LEU A 25 4.82 -12.21 -7.54
N PHE A 26 5.67 -11.36 -8.13
CA PHE A 26 6.94 -10.92 -7.55
C PHE A 26 6.93 -9.40 -7.35
N ALA A 27 7.56 -8.92 -6.29
CA ALA A 27 7.71 -7.50 -6.01
C ALA A 27 9.19 -7.15 -5.83
N ILE A 28 9.67 -6.13 -6.54
CA ILE A 28 11.07 -5.78 -6.67
C ILE A 28 11.26 -4.30 -6.39
N GLY A 29 12.35 -3.93 -5.72
CA GLY A 29 12.67 -2.53 -5.42
C GLY A 29 11.76 -1.96 -4.33
N GLU A 30 11.46 -0.67 -4.41
CA GLU A 30 10.74 0.07 -3.37
C GLU A 30 9.35 -0.48 -3.03
N CYS A 31 8.69 -1.19 -3.94
CA CYS A 31 7.36 -1.74 -3.69
C CYS A 31 7.36 -2.96 -2.75
N ASN A 32 8.50 -3.62 -2.53
CA ASN A 32 8.61 -4.67 -1.53
C ASN A 32 9.03 -4.09 -0.17
N PHE A 33 8.84 -4.87 0.91
CA PHE A 33 9.15 -4.41 2.26
C PHE A 33 10.65 -4.20 2.52
N SER A 34 11.51 -4.75 1.69
CA SER A 34 12.97 -4.69 1.70
C SER A 34 13.64 -4.95 3.06
N ASP A 35 14.95 -4.81 3.10
CA ASP A 35 15.80 -5.00 4.27
C ASP A 35 16.20 -3.69 4.98
N HIS A 36 15.51 -2.59 4.67
CA HIS A 36 15.84 -1.27 5.24
C HIS A 36 15.41 -1.09 6.69
N GLY A 37 14.54 -1.95 7.20
CA GLY A 37 14.00 -1.81 8.55
C GLY A 37 13.20 -0.51 8.72
N ALA A 38 13.32 0.10 9.88
CA ALA A 38 12.55 1.30 10.24
C ALA A 38 13.04 2.58 9.53
N ASN A 39 14.27 2.61 9.04
CA ASN A 39 14.84 3.75 8.32
C ASN A 39 15.96 3.32 7.38
N ARG A 40 15.92 3.76 6.14
CA ARG A 40 16.96 3.40 5.17
C ARG A 40 18.16 4.32 5.23
N LEU A 41 19.33 3.78 4.93
CA LEU A 41 20.53 4.55 4.71
C LEU A 41 20.50 5.28 3.36
N GLY A 42 21.20 6.38 3.27
CA GLY A 42 21.34 7.13 2.02
C GLY A 42 21.87 6.24 0.88
N ALA A 43 21.29 6.35 -0.31
CA ALA A 43 21.58 5.59 -1.52
C ALA A 43 21.27 4.07 -1.48
N SER A 44 20.94 3.48 -0.32
CA SER A 44 20.69 2.03 -0.21
C SER A 44 19.45 1.56 -0.96
N ALA A 45 18.44 2.41 -1.16
CA ALA A 45 17.25 2.05 -1.92
C ALA A 45 17.54 1.70 -3.38
N LEU A 46 18.36 2.50 -4.04
CA LEU A 46 18.77 2.23 -5.42
C LEU A 46 19.66 0.98 -5.50
N MET A 47 20.55 0.81 -4.53
CA MET A 47 21.38 -0.39 -4.42
C MET A 47 20.53 -1.65 -4.24
N GLN A 48 19.54 -1.64 -3.38
CA GLN A 48 18.62 -2.75 -3.16
C GLN A 48 17.84 -3.07 -4.44
N GLY A 49 17.24 -2.07 -5.09
CA GLY A 49 16.50 -2.30 -6.34
C GLY A 49 17.38 -2.85 -7.48
N LEU A 50 18.64 -2.43 -7.56
CA LEU A 50 19.63 -2.98 -8.51
C LEU A 50 20.02 -4.42 -8.12
N ALA A 51 20.23 -4.70 -6.84
CA ALA A 51 20.55 -6.06 -6.36
C ALA A 51 19.41 -7.03 -6.66
N ASP A 52 18.18 -6.65 -6.35
CA ASP A 52 16.99 -7.44 -6.68
C ASP A 52 16.91 -7.75 -8.19
N GLY A 53 17.08 -6.72 -9.03
CA GLY A 53 16.95 -6.84 -10.47
C GLY A 53 18.09 -7.60 -11.15
N TYR A 54 19.33 -7.40 -10.72
CA TYR A 54 20.50 -7.99 -11.38
C TYR A 54 20.95 -9.31 -10.78
N PHE A 55 20.81 -9.49 -9.48
CA PHE A 55 21.37 -10.66 -8.81
C PHE A 55 20.32 -11.68 -8.36
N VAL A 56 19.13 -11.24 -7.95
CA VAL A 56 18.09 -12.15 -7.46
C VAL A 56 17.13 -12.55 -8.57
N LEU A 57 16.51 -11.60 -9.26
CA LEU A 57 15.45 -11.84 -10.23
C LEU A 57 15.81 -12.84 -11.35
N PRO A 58 17.04 -12.84 -11.95
CA PRO A 58 17.37 -13.84 -12.98
C PRO A 58 17.28 -15.28 -12.48
N TYR A 59 17.72 -15.54 -11.25
CA TYR A 59 17.62 -16.86 -10.63
C TYR A 59 16.17 -17.18 -10.25
N THR A 60 15.42 -16.22 -9.73
CA THR A 60 14.00 -16.36 -9.43
C THR A 60 13.21 -16.79 -10.68
N ILE A 61 13.41 -16.10 -11.81
CA ILE A 61 12.73 -16.45 -13.08
C ILE A 61 13.14 -17.84 -13.53
N GLN A 62 14.42 -18.16 -13.47
CA GLN A 62 14.93 -19.48 -13.87
C GLN A 62 14.32 -20.59 -13.00
N ASN A 63 14.34 -20.43 -11.69
CA ASN A 63 13.81 -21.40 -10.74
C ASN A 63 12.29 -21.57 -10.91
N TYR A 64 11.56 -20.47 -11.01
CA TYR A 64 10.11 -20.48 -11.16
C TYR A 64 9.66 -21.15 -12.48
N LEU A 65 10.40 -20.95 -13.56
CA LEU A 65 10.07 -21.49 -14.88
C LEU A 65 10.70 -22.86 -15.15
N ALA A 66 11.57 -23.38 -14.30
CA ALA A 66 12.31 -24.62 -14.56
C ALA A 66 11.39 -25.80 -14.93
N ASP A 67 10.30 -25.97 -14.20
CA ASP A 67 9.32 -27.02 -14.42
C ASP A 67 8.27 -26.65 -15.49
N GLN A 68 8.30 -25.42 -16.02
CA GLN A 68 7.30 -24.89 -16.93
C GLN A 68 7.77 -24.83 -18.39
N ILE A 69 9.06 -25.10 -18.66
CA ILE A 69 9.66 -24.93 -19.98
C ILE A 69 8.95 -25.79 -21.05
N THR A 70 8.47 -26.98 -20.69
CA THR A 70 7.78 -27.91 -21.58
C THR A 70 6.25 -27.85 -21.48
N VAL A 71 5.72 -27.03 -20.58
CA VAL A 71 4.27 -26.90 -20.40
C VAL A 71 3.69 -26.06 -21.56
N PRO A 72 2.62 -26.49 -22.22
CA PRO A 72 1.95 -25.69 -23.22
C PRO A 72 1.48 -24.36 -22.65
N ARG A 73 1.48 -23.32 -23.49
CA ARG A 73 0.92 -22.02 -23.08
C ARG A 73 -0.57 -22.18 -22.80
N PHE A 74 -1.03 -21.55 -21.73
CA PHE A 74 -2.45 -21.48 -21.42
C PHE A 74 -3.21 -20.70 -22.51
N SER A 75 -4.38 -21.20 -22.89
CA SER A 75 -5.29 -20.46 -23.75
C SER A 75 -5.95 -19.33 -22.96
N THR A 76 -6.13 -18.18 -23.61
CA THR A 76 -6.92 -17.08 -23.07
C THR A 76 -8.43 -17.38 -23.02
N ASP A 77 -8.85 -18.53 -23.59
CA ASP A 77 -10.24 -19.00 -23.54
C ASP A 77 -10.60 -19.68 -22.20
N LEU A 78 -9.61 -19.82 -21.29
CA LEU A 78 -9.87 -20.36 -19.96
C LEU A 78 -10.85 -19.46 -19.17
N PRO A 79 -11.77 -20.05 -18.41
CA PRO A 79 -12.81 -19.28 -17.70
C PRO A 79 -12.25 -18.26 -16.72
N GLU A 80 -11.06 -18.49 -16.15
CA GLU A 80 -10.39 -17.59 -15.21
C GLU A 80 -10.09 -16.22 -15.84
N PHE A 81 -9.76 -16.17 -17.13
CA PHE A 81 -9.55 -14.89 -17.83
C PHE A 81 -10.85 -14.12 -17.99
N ALA A 82 -11.93 -14.81 -18.37
CA ALA A 82 -13.25 -14.19 -18.50
C ALA A 82 -13.79 -13.72 -17.15
N GLU A 83 -13.55 -14.45 -16.07
CA GLU A 83 -13.92 -14.06 -14.71
C GLU A 83 -13.15 -12.80 -14.25
N ALA A 84 -11.84 -12.75 -14.51
CA ALA A 84 -11.01 -11.58 -14.19
C ALA A 84 -11.46 -10.34 -14.98
N GLU A 85 -11.72 -10.47 -16.29
CA GLU A 85 -12.23 -9.39 -17.12
C GLU A 85 -13.59 -8.88 -16.60
N LYS A 86 -14.51 -9.81 -16.28
CA LYS A 86 -15.82 -9.48 -15.72
C LYS A 86 -15.71 -8.75 -14.38
N ALA A 87 -14.78 -9.14 -13.52
CA ALA A 87 -14.56 -8.50 -12.23
C ALA A 87 -14.06 -7.05 -12.41
N VAL A 88 -13.11 -6.83 -13.33
CA VAL A 88 -12.61 -5.48 -13.66
C VAL A 88 -13.73 -4.63 -14.26
N GLN A 89 -14.49 -5.18 -15.21
CA GLN A 89 -15.60 -4.47 -15.83
C GLN A 89 -16.67 -4.08 -14.80
N ALA A 90 -17.00 -4.96 -13.86
CA ALA A 90 -17.94 -4.67 -12.78
C ALA A 90 -17.45 -3.53 -11.88
N LYS A 91 -16.13 -3.47 -11.59
CA LYS A 91 -15.53 -2.35 -10.83
C LYS A 91 -15.67 -1.03 -11.60
N ILE A 92 -15.39 -1.05 -12.90
CA ILE A 92 -15.54 0.13 -13.79
C ILE A 92 -17.00 0.58 -13.83
N ASP A 93 -17.93 -0.34 -14.07
CA ASP A 93 -19.35 -0.06 -14.14
C ASP A 93 -19.88 0.52 -12.82
N LYS A 94 -19.44 -0.04 -11.68
CA LYS A 94 -19.76 0.49 -10.36
C LYS A 94 -19.34 1.94 -10.23
N PHE A 95 -18.08 2.28 -10.56
CA PHE A 95 -17.58 3.66 -10.42
C PHE A 95 -18.28 4.63 -11.36
N MET A 96 -18.48 4.25 -12.63
CA MET A 96 -19.17 5.07 -13.61
C MET A 96 -20.67 5.26 -13.32
N SER A 97 -21.28 4.37 -12.55
CA SER A 97 -22.69 4.47 -12.16
C SER A 97 -22.95 5.42 -11.00
N ILE A 98 -21.90 5.82 -10.26
CA ILE A 98 -22.03 6.80 -9.18
C ILE A 98 -22.31 8.17 -9.77
N GLN A 99 -23.48 8.73 -9.49
CA GLN A 99 -23.93 10.03 -10.00
C GLN A 99 -23.84 11.09 -8.90
N GLY A 100 -22.65 11.21 -8.32
CA GLY A 100 -22.37 12.16 -7.26
C GLY A 100 -22.04 13.57 -7.78
N LYS A 101 -21.46 14.38 -6.90
CA LYS A 101 -21.11 15.78 -7.19
C LYS A 101 -19.62 16.06 -7.02
N GLU A 102 -18.89 15.17 -6.35
CA GLU A 102 -17.48 15.37 -6.04
C GLU A 102 -16.57 14.79 -7.12
N SER A 103 -15.63 15.59 -7.58
CA SER A 103 -14.62 15.13 -8.52
C SER A 103 -13.59 14.22 -7.84
N VAL A 104 -12.92 13.38 -8.61
CA VAL A 104 -11.81 12.54 -8.12
C VAL A 104 -10.74 13.39 -7.43
N ASP A 105 -10.35 14.52 -8.04
CA ASP A 105 -9.32 15.41 -7.48
C ASP A 105 -9.78 16.07 -6.16
N SER A 106 -11.07 16.37 -5.98
CA SER A 106 -11.61 16.90 -4.72
C SER A 106 -11.47 15.88 -3.60
N ILE A 107 -11.90 14.63 -3.83
CA ILE A 107 -11.79 13.55 -2.84
C ILE A 107 -10.32 13.24 -2.54
N HIS A 108 -9.45 13.23 -3.56
CA HIS A 108 -8.01 13.00 -3.38
C HIS A 108 -7.36 14.08 -2.49
N LYS A 109 -7.74 15.35 -2.67
CA LYS A 109 -7.24 16.44 -1.82
C LYS A 109 -7.70 16.28 -0.37
N LYS A 110 -8.95 15.87 -0.14
CA LYS A 110 -9.47 15.58 1.20
C LYS A 110 -8.68 14.44 1.86
N LEU A 111 -8.46 13.34 1.12
CA LEU A 111 -7.61 12.23 1.58
C LEU A 111 -6.21 12.71 1.95
N GLY A 112 -5.56 13.47 1.07
CA GLY A 112 -4.22 14.01 1.32
C GLY A 112 -4.17 14.90 2.55
N HIS A 113 -5.20 15.70 2.81
CA HIS A 113 -5.29 16.56 3.99
C HIS A 113 -5.41 15.73 5.28
N ILE A 114 -6.24 14.70 5.30
CA ILE A 114 -6.38 13.77 6.43
C ILE A 114 -5.05 13.06 6.71
N MET A 115 -4.41 12.53 5.67
CA MET A 115 -3.12 11.85 5.80
C MET A 115 -2.03 12.78 6.33
N TRP A 116 -2.00 14.04 5.85
CA TRP A 116 -1.04 15.03 6.32
C TRP A 116 -1.26 15.39 7.78
N GLU A 117 -2.50 15.65 8.18
CA GLU A 117 -2.83 16.15 9.50
C GLU A 117 -2.68 15.08 10.60
N TYR A 118 -3.13 13.85 10.34
CA TYR A 118 -3.22 12.82 11.38
C TYR A 118 -2.24 11.66 11.23
N VAL A 119 -1.72 11.45 10.04
CA VAL A 119 -0.86 10.29 9.72
C VAL A 119 0.53 10.73 9.24
N GLY A 120 0.76 12.03 9.23
CA GLY A 120 2.01 12.65 8.79
C GLY A 120 3.19 12.41 9.73
N MET A 121 4.09 13.39 9.82
CA MET A 121 5.38 13.23 10.51
C MET A 121 5.26 13.02 12.02
N GLY A 122 4.50 13.87 12.72
CA GLY A 122 4.20 13.72 14.15
C GLY A 122 2.81 13.14 14.33
N ARG A 123 2.70 12.04 15.05
CA ARG A 123 1.47 11.26 15.21
C ARG A 123 1.08 11.17 16.67
N THR A 124 -0.23 11.21 16.95
CA THR A 124 -0.78 10.91 18.27
C THR A 124 -1.84 9.82 18.16
N ALA A 125 -2.06 9.05 19.22
CA ALA A 125 -3.11 8.03 19.24
C ALA A 125 -4.50 8.65 19.00
N GLU A 126 -4.75 9.84 19.53
CA GLU A 126 -6.01 10.55 19.32
C GLU A 126 -6.16 10.99 17.87
N GLY A 127 -5.12 11.62 17.30
CA GLY A 127 -5.09 12.05 15.90
C GLY A 127 -5.26 10.86 14.94
N LEU A 128 -4.56 9.75 15.17
CA LEU A 128 -4.68 8.53 14.35
C LEU A 128 -6.10 7.95 14.40
N LYS A 129 -6.73 7.86 15.57
CA LYS A 129 -8.13 7.40 15.69
C LYS A 129 -9.10 8.32 14.95
N LYS A 130 -8.89 9.63 15.02
CA LYS A 130 -9.68 10.60 14.27
C LYS A 130 -9.45 10.46 12.78
N GLY A 131 -8.19 10.37 12.33
CA GLY A 131 -7.84 10.14 10.94
C GLY A 131 -8.49 8.87 10.37
N ILE A 132 -8.45 7.75 11.11
CA ILE A 132 -9.13 6.49 10.71
C ILE A 132 -10.63 6.68 10.56
N ALA A 133 -11.27 7.43 11.45
CA ALA A 133 -12.70 7.72 11.33
C ALA A 133 -13.01 8.57 10.09
N GLU A 134 -12.22 9.61 9.83
CA GLU A 134 -12.36 10.47 8.65
C GLU A 134 -12.06 9.72 7.34
N LEU A 135 -11.08 8.81 7.33
CA LEU A 135 -10.78 7.94 6.17
C LEU A 135 -11.98 7.05 5.79
N LYS A 136 -12.71 6.53 6.79
CA LYS A 136 -13.95 5.78 6.54
C LYS A 136 -15.04 6.64 5.91
N GLU A 137 -15.16 7.89 6.32
CA GLU A 137 -16.11 8.84 5.68
C GLU A 137 -15.68 9.19 4.25
N ILE A 138 -14.38 9.38 3.99
CA ILE A 138 -13.87 9.56 2.63
C ILE A 138 -14.17 8.35 1.73
N ARG A 139 -14.00 7.13 2.25
CA ARG A 139 -14.40 5.91 1.52
C ARG A 139 -15.88 5.92 1.17
N LYS A 140 -16.73 6.24 2.12
CA LYS A 140 -18.16 6.35 1.91
C LYS A 140 -18.52 7.46 0.93
N GLU A 141 -17.88 8.62 1.03
CA GLU A 141 -18.06 9.72 0.08
C GLU A 141 -17.65 9.30 -1.33
N PHE A 142 -16.50 8.62 -1.49
CA PHE A 142 -16.07 8.05 -2.78
C PHE A 142 -17.12 7.09 -3.34
N GLU A 143 -17.67 6.21 -2.53
CA GLU A 143 -18.63 5.19 -2.98
C GLU A 143 -20.02 5.73 -3.29
N THR A 144 -20.38 6.91 -2.80
CA THR A 144 -21.75 7.45 -2.92
C THR A 144 -21.85 8.80 -3.61
N ASN A 145 -20.78 9.58 -3.66
CA ASN A 145 -20.82 10.96 -4.12
C ASN A 145 -19.78 11.29 -5.21
N LEU A 146 -19.04 10.27 -5.69
CA LEU A 146 -18.08 10.43 -6.78
C LEU A 146 -18.79 10.78 -8.09
N PHE A 147 -18.19 11.68 -8.87
CA PHE A 147 -18.57 11.98 -10.23
C PHE A 147 -17.38 11.82 -11.17
N ILE A 148 -17.52 10.94 -12.16
CA ILE A 148 -16.53 10.73 -13.21
C ILE A 148 -17.11 11.22 -14.52
N PRO A 149 -16.56 12.29 -15.12
CA PRO A 149 -17.01 12.78 -16.44
C PRO A 149 -16.56 11.83 -17.56
N GLY A 150 -17.23 11.92 -18.70
CA GLY A 150 -16.92 11.13 -19.89
C GLY A 150 -17.60 9.75 -19.90
N SER A 151 -17.08 8.86 -20.73
CA SER A 151 -17.59 7.51 -20.89
C SER A 151 -16.56 6.46 -20.50
N LYS A 152 -17.00 5.21 -20.38
CA LYS A 152 -16.13 4.05 -20.19
C LYS A 152 -15.57 3.48 -21.51
N GLU A 153 -16.03 4.03 -22.63
CA GLU A 153 -15.60 3.62 -23.97
C GLU A 153 -14.34 4.42 -24.36
N GLY A 154 -13.20 3.77 -24.34
CA GLY A 154 -11.91 4.37 -24.61
C GLY A 154 -11.18 4.89 -23.37
N MET A 155 -10.13 5.67 -23.58
CA MET A 155 -9.28 6.18 -22.50
C MET A 155 -10.01 7.28 -21.72
N ASN A 156 -10.20 7.06 -20.42
CA ASN A 156 -10.78 8.04 -19.52
C ASN A 156 -9.83 8.27 -18.32
N VAL A 157 -9.14 9.41 -18.33
CA VAL A 157 -8.13 9.78 -17.32
C VAL A 157 -8.76 9.91 -15.93
N GLU A 158 -9.98 10.43 -15.84
CA GLU A 158 -10.66 10.58 -14.55
C GLU A 158 -11.08 9.22 -13.96
N LEU A 159 -11.44 8.26 -14.82
CA LEU A 159 -11.68 6.88 -14.39
C LEU A 159 -10.38 6.21 -13.88
N ASP A 160 -9.25 6.39 -14.58
CA ASP A 160 -7.94 5.89 -14.12
C ASP A 160 -7.56 6.48 -12.75
N LYS A 161 -7.73 7.79 -12.58
CA LYS A 161 -7.52 8.44 -11.28
C LYS A 161 -8.46 7.89 -10.20
N ALA A 162 -9.72 7.61 -10.52
CA ALA A 162 -10.69 7.07 -9.56
C ALA A 162 -10.31 5.66 -9.09
N ILE A 163 -9.85 4.81 -10.01
CA ILE A 163 -9.37 3.46 -9.66
C ILE A 163 -8.18 3.54 -8.70
N ARG A 164 -7.21 4.39 -8.98
CA ARG A 164 -6.03 4.61 -8.11
C ARG A 164 -6.42 5.22 -6.77
N LEU A 165 -7.33 6.18 -6.76
CA LEU A 165 -7.78 6.82 -5.53
C LEU A 165 -8.45 5.83 -4.58
N TYR A 166 -9.20 4.88 -5.10
CA TYR A 166 -9.78 3.80 -4.28
C TYR A 166 -8.69 2.98 -3.57
N ASP A 167 -7.61 2.68 -4.27
CA ASP A 167 -6.46 1.97 -3.70
C ASP A 167 -5.70 2.85 -2.68
N PHE A 168 -5.55 4.16 -2.94
CA PHE A 168 -4.94 5.10 -1.99
C PHE A 168 -5.73 5.25 -0.69
N ILE A 169 -7.06 5.25 -0.75
CA ILE A 169 -7.91 5.25 0.45
C ILE A 169 -7.64 3.98 1.28
N THR A 170 -7.56 2.82 0.63
CA THR A 170 -7.26 1.55 1.27
C THR A 170 -5.89 1.54 1.93
N MET A 171 -4.86 2.01 1.22
CA MET A 171 -3.51 2.15 1.77
C MET A 171 -3.44 3.16 2.90
N GLY A 172 -4.15 4.29 2.80
CA GLY A 172 -4.22 5.29 3.86
C GLY A 172 -4.79 4.73 5.16
N GLU A 173 -5.86 3.95 5.08
CA GLU A 173 -6.43 3.25 6.24
C GLU A 173 -5.41 2.27 6.85
N LEU A 174 -4.74 1.46 6.03
CA LEU A 174 -3.75 0.49 6.50
C LEU A 174 -2.58 1.18 7.22
N VAL A 175 -2.02 2.23 6.63
CA VAL A 175 -0.93 3.01 7.24
C VAL A 175 -1.35 3.62 8.57
N ALA A 176 -2.57 4.15 8.67
CA ALA A 176 -3.09 4.73 9.91
C ALA A 176 -3.31 3.67 11.01
N TYR A 177 -3.82 2.49 10.64
CA TYR A 177 -3.97 1.37 11.57
C TYR A 177 -2.63 0.83 12.06
N ASP A 178 -1.67 0.65 11.16
CA ASP A 178 -0.31 0.20 11.53
C ASP A 178 0.34 1.19 12.50
N ALA A 179 0.30 2.47 12.17
CA ALA A 179 0.84 3.54 13.03
C ALA A 179 0.17 3.59 14.41
N LEU A 180 -1.14 3.31 14.50
CA LEU A 180 -1.86 3.28 15.78
C LEU A 180 -1.46 2.09 16.65
N ASN A 181 -1.19 0.94 16.03
CA ASN A 181 -0.84 -0.28 16.75
C ASN A 181 0.62 -0.30 17.23
N ARG A 182 1.50 0.44 16.58
CA ARG A 182 2.91 0.51 16.95
C ARG A 182 3.16 1.58 18.00
N ASN A 183 3.23 1.16 19.26
CA ASN A 183 3.32 2.04 20.42
C ASN A 183 4.79 2.37 20.79
N GLU A 184 5.54 2.86 19.82
CA GLU A 184 6.91 3.34 19.98
C GLU A 184 7.17 4.47 18.98
N SER A 185 8.37 5.07 19.02
CA SER A 185 8.92 5.87 17.93
C SER A 185 10.22 5.25 17.43
N CYS A 186 10.26 4.87 16.14
CA CYS A 186 11.41 4.23 15.55
C CYS A 186 11.52 4.59 14.06
N GLY A 187 12.66 5.11 13.64
CA GLY A 187 12.89 5.51 12.25
C GLY A 187 11.92 6.58 11.77
N GLY A 188 11.23 6.31 10.66
CA GLY A 188 10.22 7.21 10.11
C GLY A 188 8.88 7.21 10.84
N HIS A 189 8.67 6.28 11.77
CA HIS A 189 7.48 6.24 12.63
C HIS A 189 7.72 7.04 13.90
N PHE A 190 7.02 8.17 14.05
CA PHE A 190 7.16 9.03 15.20
C PHE A 190 5.81 9.29 15.88
N ARG A 191 5.71 8.81 17.12
CA ARG A 191 4.55 9.00 18.00
C ARG A 191 4.92 9.98 19.09
N GLU A 192 4.21 11.11 19.17
CA GLU A 192 4.50 12.17 20.12
C GLU A 192 4.41 11.71 21.58
N GLU A 193 3.65 10.65 21.87
CA GLU A 193 3.58 10.03 23.20
C GLU A 193 4.82 9.20 23.55
N TYR A 194 5.64 8.85 22.56
CA TYR A 194 6.83 8.01 22.73
C TYR A 194 8.09 8.79 22.36
N GLN A 195 8.46 9.71 23.21
CA GLN A 195 9.66 10.54 23.14
C GLN A 195 10.49 10.41 24.41
N THR A 196 11.79 10.67 24.30
CA THR A 196 12.67 10.89 25.46
C THR A 196 12.40 12.29 26.05
N GLU A 197 13.03 12.59 27.19
CA GLU A 197 12.94 13.92 27.82
C GLU A 197 13.52 15.03 26.92
N GLU A 198 14.47 14.67 26.02
CA GLU A 198 15.08 15.57 25.05
C GLU A 198 14.25 15.71 23.76
N GLY A 199 13.11 15.01 23.64
CA GLY A 199 12.25 15.04 22.46
C GLY A 199 12.67 14.11 21.32
N GLU A 200 13.59 13.18 21.59
CA GLU A 200 14.04 12.19 20.63
C GLU A 200 13.10 10.96 20.60
N ALA A 201 13.18 10.18 19.52
CA ALA A 201 12.39 8.98 19.36
C ALA A 201 12.67 7.94 20.46
N LYS A 202 11.63 7.50 21.16
CA LYS A 202 11.71 6.47 22.19
C LYS A 202 11.28 5.13 21.62
N ARG A 203 12.24 4.25 21.43
CA ARG A 203 12.02 2.87 20.97
C ARG A 203 11.56 1.98 22.11
N ASP A 204 10.87 0.92 21.77
CA ASP A 204 10.48 -0.16 22.67
C ASP A 204 10.88 -1.51 22.05
N ASP A 205 12.18 -1.81 22.09
CA ASP A 205 12.74 -3.01 21.49
C ASP A 205 12.24 -4.30 22.17
N GLU A 206 11.77 -4.23 23.40
CA GLU A 206 11.22 -5.40 24.10
C GLU A 206 9.91 -5.88 23.45
N ASN A 207 9.07 -4.95 23.05
CA ASN A 207 7.73 -5.25 22.53
C ASN A 207 7.64 -5.13 21.00
N PHE A 208 8.53 -4.38 20.34
CA PHE A 208 8.40 -4.04 18.91
C PHE A 208 9.64 -4.38 18.06
N PHE A 209 10.58 -5.20 18.56
CA PHE A 209 11.71 -5.66 17.76
C PHE A 209 11.30 -6.75 16.76
N TYR A 210 10.38 -6.38 15.86
CA TYR A 210 9.89 -7.26 14.79
C TYR A 210 9.35 -6.45 13.60
N VAL A 211 9.25 -7.10 12.45
CA VAL A 211 8.53 -6.57 11.28
C VAL A 211 7.06 -7.00 11.36
N ALA A 212 6.14 -6.04 11.36
CA ALA A 212 4.71 -6.32 11.30
C ALA A 212 4.30 -6.65 9.85
N CYS A 213 3.53 -7.71 9.66
CA CYS A 213 2.96 -8.08 8.38
C CYS A 213 1.42 -8.10 8.48
N TRP A 214 0.77 -7.28 7.66
CA TRP A 214 -0.69 -7.22 7.59
C TRP A 214 -1.19 -8.18 6.52
N GLU A 215 -2.09 -9.07 6.89
CA GLU A 215 -2.74 -9.98 5.97
C GLU A 215 -4.14 -9.49 5.62
N TYR A 216 -4.48 -9.51 4.32
CA TYR A 216 -5.77 -9.07 3.84
C TYR A 216 -6.83 -10.15 4.03
N HIS A 217 -7.88 -9.85 4.78
CA HIS A 217 -9.08 -10.68 4.95
C HIS A 217 -10.33 -9.88 4.62
N CYS A 218 -10.74 -9.83 3.37
CA CYS A 218 -12.04 -9.32 2.89
C CYS A 218 -12.63 -8.15 3.72
N LEU A 219 -12.00 -6.97 3.71
CA LEU A 219 -12.40 -5.76 4.45
C LEU A 219 -12.07 -5.73 5.96
N LEU A 220 -11.47 -6.77 6.51
CA LEU A 220 -10.96 -6.78 7.87
C LEU A 220 -9.46 -7.03 7.81
N TYR A 221 -8.69 -6.06 8.26
CA TYR A 221 -7.27 -6.26 8.53
C TYR A 221 -7.13 -7.02 9.85
N THR A 222 -6.43 -8.14 9.83
CA THR A 222 -6.07 -8.83 11.06
C THR A 222 -4.93 -8.10 11.76
N SER A 223 -4.78 -8.34 13.06
CA SER A 223 -3.63 -7.84 13.82
C SER A 223 -2.32 -8.19 13.13
N PRO A 224 -1.30 -7.32 13.21
CA PRO A 224 0.01 -7.62 12.68
C PRO A 224 0.50 -8.96 13.24
N SER A 225 0.95 -9.83 12.35
CA SER A 225 1.61 -11.08 12.73
C SER A 225 3.10 -10.82 12.77
N PRO A 226 3.79 -11.02 13.90
CA PRO A 226 5.25 -11.01 13.93
C PRO A 226 5.75 -12.13 13.00
N ARG A 227 6.65 -11.80 12.11
CA ARG A 227 7.40 -12.80 11.31
C ARG A 227 8.87 -12.58 11.56
N ASP A 228 9.55 -13.66 11.89
CA ASP A 228 10.99 -13.73 12.09
C ASP A 228 11.76 -13.44 10.81
#